data_13c27e90f5aaca8315e1577035bbe81d
#
_entry.id   13c27e90f5aaca8315e1577035bbe81d
#
_cell.length_a   1.000
_cell.length_b   1.000
_cell.length_c   1.000
_cell.angle_alpha   90.00
_cell.angle_beta   90.00
_cell.angle_gamma   90.00
#
_symmetry.space_group_name_H-M   'P 1'
#
loop_
_entity.id
_entity.type
_entity.pdbx_description
1 polymer ?
#
loop_
_entity_poly.entity_id
_entity_poly.type
_entity_poly.pdbx_seq_one_letter_code
_entity_poly.pdbx_strand_id
1 'polypeptide(L)'
;MKSLFVSSSVGIAALALGTSLALGSAAAPARPASPVPVVPLDIARIFWEFNSSANDLGVHVFLDGEDWKFLRIKNPNNNVIFQVKGSGPYQELGMTELFFEGAEPSLDEVPLQDLLAMFPEGEYDFEGRTVDGEVIEGDAIFSHAIPDGPDVSATVVSPDLLEISWSPVVAPPPGFPAELIQVVEFQVIVESFQVTVPASVLSVTVPPQFVATLAPGEHQFEVLAIDASGNQTITEGSFVK
;
A
#
# COMPACT_ATOMS: atom_id res chain seq x y z
N MET A 1 62.79 -24.61 45.49
CA MET A 1 64.01 -25.44 45.36
C MET A 1 64.57 -25.25 43.99
N LYS A 2 65.80 -24.65 43.93
CA LYS A 2 66.94 -24.87 43.01
C LYS A 2 66.60 -24.94 41.50
N SER A 3 67.29 -24.29 40.55
CA SER A 3 68.66 -23.70 40.55
C SER A 3 68.86 -22.95 39.24
N LEU A 4 69.57 -21.83 39.36
CA LEU A 4 70.22 -21.08 38.27
C LEU A 4 71.08 -21.95 37.39
N PHE A 5 71.23 -21.60 36.09
CA PHE A 5 72.50 -21.56 35.44
C PHE A 5 72.53 -20.45 34.39
N VAL A 6 73.52 -19.56 34.58
CA VAL A 6 73.99 -18.51 33.69
C VAL A 6 75.03 -19.13 32.75
N SER A 7 75.00 -18.79 31.49
CA SER A 7 76.16 -18.91 30.63
C SER A 7 76.20 -17.76 29.62
N SER A 8 77.18 -16.92 29.79
CA SER A 8 77.58 -15.85 28.87
C SER A 8 78.43 -16.42 27.73
N SER A 9 78.16 -15.98 26.50
CA SER A 9 79.14 -16.00 25.44
C SER A 9 78.96 -14.77 24.53
N VAL A 10 80.09 -14.04 24.48
CA VAL A 10 80.33 -12.87 23.63
C VAL A 10 80.55 -13.34 22.21
N GLY A 11 80.02 -12.69 21.22
CA GLY A 11 80.28 -12.99 19.78
C GLY A 11 79.86 -11.86 18.87
N ILE A 12 80.77 -11.00 18.56
CA ILE A 12 81.10 -10.22 17.34
C ILE A 12 79.94 -9.78 16.44
N ALA A 13 79.75 -8.44 16.35
CA ALA A 13 78.91 -7.72 15.40
C ALA A 13 79.47 -7.85 13.94
N ALA A 14 78.62 -8.29 13.01
CA ALA A 14 78.81 -8.08 11.58
C ALA A 14 77.72 -7.14 11.10
N LEU A 15 78.06 -5.92 10.69
CA LEU A 15 77.24 -4.92 10.10
C LEU A 15 76.97 -5.30 8.64
N ALA A 16 75.80 -5.86 8.34
CA ALA A 16 75.31 -6.04 6.97
C ALA A 16 74.28 -4.91 6.65
N LEU A 17 74.67 -3.96 5.79
CA LEU A 17 73.77 -3.03 5.16
C LEU A 17 72.84 -3.80 4.21
N GLY A 18 71.67 -4.18 4.66
CA GLY A 18 70.61 -4.70 3.81
C GLY A 18 69.71 -3.54 3.33
N THR A 19 69.87 -3.18 2.06
CA THR A 19 68.89 -2.32 1.36
C THR A 19 67.54 -3.11 1.18
N SER A 20 66.59 -2.91 2.05
CA SER A 20 65.24 -3.43 1.88
C SER A 20 64.55 -2.66 0.76
N LEU A 21 64.42 -3.25 -0.42
CA LEU A 21 63.42 -2.82 -1.41
C LEU A 21 62.04 -3.07 -0.81
N ALA A 22 61.31 -2.00 -0.44
CA ALA A 22 59.90 -2.05 -0.16
C ALA A 22 59.17 -2.30 -1.49
N LEU A 23 58.77 -3.55 -1.74
CA LEU A 23 57.81 -3.90 -2.76
C LEU A 23 56.46 -3.28 -2.31
N GLY A 24 56.11 -2.09 -2.85
CA GLY A 24 54.81 -1.52 -2.71
C GLY A 24 53.75 -2.48 -3.30
N SER A 25 52.99 -3.12 -2.44
CA SER A 25 51.85 -3.90 -2.87
C SER A 25 50.85 -2.92 -3.45
N ALA A 26 50.79 -2.79 -4.79
CA ALA A 26 49.74 -2.07 -5.46
C ALA A 26 48.42 -2.79 -5.17
N ALA A 27 47.54 -2.16 -4.39
CA ALA A 27 46.21 -2.67 -4.19
C ALA A 27 45.54 -2.82 -5.56
N ALA A 28 45.08 -4.03 -5.87
CA ALA A 28 44.30 -4.26 -7.09
C ALA A 28 43.10 -3.32 -7.12
N PRO A 29 42.76 -2.72 -8.27
CA PRO A 29 41.57 -1.87 -8.36
C PRO A 29 40.34 -2.66 -7.91
N ALA A 30 39.59 -2.08 -6.99
CA ALA A 30 38.33 -2.66 -6.52
C ALA A 30 37.45 -2.94 -7.74
N ARG A 31 37.02 -4.19 -7.88
CA ARG A 31 36.08 -4.57 -8.95
C ARG A 31 34.78 -3.74 -8.73
N PRO A 32 34.25 -3.07 -9.76
CA PRO A 32 32.98 -2.37 -9.59
C PRO A 32 31.96 -3.37 -9.10
N ALA A 33 31.22 -2.99 -8.05
CA ALA A 33 30.11 -3.80 -7.53
C ALA A 33 29.07 -3.99 -8.65
N SER A 34 28.60 -5.21 -8.83
CA SER A 34 27.49 -5.46 -9.76
C SER A 34 26.29 -4.63 -9.30
N PRO A 35 25.53 -4.04 -10.23
CA PRO A 35 24.32 -3.33 -9.86
C PRO A 35 23.38 -4.27 -9.09
N VAL A 36 22.74 -3.75 -8.04
CA VAL A 36 21.74 -4.50 -7.29
C VAL A 36 20.52 -4.68 -8.20
N PRO A 37 19.99 -5.90 -8.36
CA PRO A 37 18.77 -6.10 -9.13
C PRO A 37 17.60 -5.24 -8.62
N VAL A 38 16.75 -4.81 -9.54
CA VAL A 38 15.50 -4.11 -9.25
C VAL A 38 14.35 -5.05 -9.56
N VAL A 39 13.43 -5.18 -8.62
CA VAL A 39 12.21 -5.98 -8.72
C VAL A 39 11.03 -5.02 -8.62
N PRO A 40 10.14 -4.97 -9.62
CA PRO A 40 8.95 -4.13 -9.54
C PRO A 40 7.94 -4.70 -8.54
N LEU A 41 7.10 -3.84 -7.96
CA LEU A 41 5.87 -4.27 -7.32
C LEU A 41 4.89 -4.76 -8.40
N ASP A 42 4.19 -5.87 -8.14
CA ASP A 42 3.13 -6.38 -9.01
C ASP A 42 1.90 -5.48 -8.95
N ILE A 43 1.60 -4.95 -7.75
CA ILE A 43 0.54 -3.97 -7.49
C ILE A 43 1.11 -2.85 -6.62
N ALA A 44 0.89 -1.61 -7.04
CA ALA A 44 1.15 -0.42 -6.27
C ALA A 44 -0.06 0.52 -6.41
N ARG A 45 -0.83 0.71 -5.34
CA ARG A 45 -2.05 1.52 -5.35
C ARG A 45 -2.09 2.41 -4.13
N ILE A 46 -2.48 3.66 -4.35
CA ILE A 46 -2.85 4.64 -3.33
C ILE A 46 -4.09 5.37 -3.84
N PHE A 47 -5.13 5.48 -3.05
CA PHE A 47 -6.40 6.04 -3.48
C PHE A 47 -7.19 6.61 -2.31
N TRP A 48 -8.10 7.54 -2.61
CA TRP A 48 -9.09 8.03 -1.68
C TRP A 48 -10.28 7.09 -1.59
N GLU A 49 -10.76 6.89 -0.37
CA GLU A 49 -12.08 6.36 -0.11
C GLU A 49 -12.90 7.42 0.62
N PHE A 50 -14.03 7.82 0.03
CA PHE A 50 -15.00 8.72 0.61
C PHE A 50 -16.25 7.94 1.01
N ASN A 51 -16.67 8.01 2.26
CA ASN A 51 -17.96 7.50 2.69
C ASN A 51 -18.98 8.65 2.66
N SER A 52 -19.79 8.69 1.62
CA SER A 52 -20.81 9.74 1.43
C SER A 52 -21.91 9.71 2.50
N SER A 53 -22.14 8.57 3.14
CA SER A 53 -23.14 8.39 4.19
C SER A 53 -22.66 8.87 5.56
N ALA A 54 -21.36 8.69 5.85
CA ALA A 54 -20.72 9.12 7.09
C ALA A 54 -20.05 10.50 6.98
N ASN A 55 -19.86 11.02 5.76
CA ASN A 55 -19.14 12.26 5.44
C ASN A 55 -17.70 12.23 5.94
N ASP A 56 -16.99 11.11 5.76
CA ASP A 56 -15.59 10.93 6.10
C ASP A 56 -14.76 10.53 4.89
N LEU A 57 -13.44 10.80 4.96
CA LEU A 57 -12.52 10.64 3.85
C LEU A 57 -11.17 10.12 4.34
N GLY A 58 -10.71 9.02 3.77
CA GLY A 58 -9.42 8.41 4.09
C GLY A 58 -8.58 8.04 2.88
N VAL A 59 -7.32 7.75 3.13
CA VAL A 59 -6.38 7.26 2.13
C VAL A 59 -6.10 5.79 2.37
N HIS A 60 -6.27 5.00 1.34
CA HIS A 60 -5.98 3.58 1.32
C HIS A 60 -4.73 3.29 0.49
N VAL A 61 -3.96 2.30 0.92
CA VAL A 61 -2.78 1.81 0.19
C VAL A 61 -2.85 0.30 0.09
N PHE A 62 -2.61 -0.21 -1.11
CA PHE A 62 -2.46 -1.64 -1.37
C PHE A 62 -1.23 -1.89 -2.23
N LEU A 63 -0.31 -2.69 -1.71
CA LEU A 63 0.94 -3.10 -2.36
C LEU A 63 1.04 -4.62 -2.37
N ASP A 64 1.44 -5.20 -3.49
CA ASP A 64 1.73 -6.62 -3.63
C ASP A 64 2.99 -6.82 -4.49
N GLY A 65 3.79 -7.84 -4.19
CA GLY A 65 5.02 -8.14 -4.92
C GLY A 65 5.86 -9.23 -4.25
N GLU A 66 7.13 -9.32 -4.66
CA GLU A 66 8.09 -10.25 -4.09
C GLU A 66 8.31 -10.02 -2.59
N ASP A 67 8.83 -11.01 -1.89
CA ASP A 67 9.05 -11.02 -0.45
C ASP A 67 9.97 -9.88 0.03
N TRP A 68 9.39 -8.90 0.66
CA TRP A 68 10.08 -7.72 1.16
C TRP A 68 10.24 -7.73 2.68
N LYS A 69 11.33 -7.11 3.17
CA LYS A 69 11.59 -6.86 4.60
C LYS A 69 11.50 -5.40 4.98
N PHE A 70 11.43 -4.51 4.00
CA PHE A 70 11.32 -3.07 4.19
C PHE A 70 10.60 -2.44 3.01
N LEU A 71 9.63 -1.57 3.29
CA LEU A 71 8.95 -0.70 2.32
C LEU A 71 8.84 0.73 2.88
N ARG A 72 8.88 1.71 1.98
CA ARG A 72 8.55 3.10 2.27
C ARG A 72 7.79 3.72 1.10
N ILE A 73 6.98 4.73 1.43
CA ILE A 73 6.19 5.50 0.48
C ILE A 73 6.66 6.94 0.53
N LYS A 74 6.90 7.53 -0.64
CA LYS A 74 7.21 8.94 -0.79
C LYS A 74 6.10 9.64 -1.56
N ASN A 75 5.78 10.86 -1.15
CA ASN A 75 4.83 11.70 -1.86
C ASN A 75 5.51 12.46 -3.04
N PRO A 76 4.76 13.18 -3.90
CA PRO A 76 5.29 13.92 -5.04
C PRO A 76 6.36 14.96 -4.69
N ASN A 77 6.42 15.40 -3.43
CA ASN A 77 7.46 16.30 -2.92
C ASN A 77 8.70 15.56 -2.40
N ASN A 78 8.82 14.25 -2.69
CA ASN A 78 9.90 13.37 -2.24
C ASN A 78 10.03 13.26 -0.70
N ASN A 79 8.95 13.52 0.03
CA ASN A 79 8.89 13.31 1.48
C ASN A 79 8.43 11.88 1.78
N VAL A 80 9.13 11.20 2.68
CA VAL A 80 8.67 9.91 3.19
C VAL A 80 7.44 10.14 4.07
N ILE A 81 6.30 9.55 3.68
CA ILE A 81 5.02 9.65 4.41
C ILE A 81 4.68 8.39 5.18
N PHE A 82 5.27 7.27 4.79
CA PHE A 82 5.09 5.98 5.46
C PHE A 82 6.32 5.11 5.31
N GLN A 83 6.62 4.29 6.31
CA GLN A 83 7.61 3.22 6.21
C GLN A 83 7.29 2.08 7.16
N VAL A 84 7.59 0.86 6.72
CA VAL A 84 7.43 -0.36 7.51
C VAL A 84 8.64 -1.26 7.35
N LYS A 85 8.99 -1.97 8.43
CA LYS A 85 10.10 -2.92 8.43
C LYS A 85 9.71 -4.18 9.20
N GLY A 86 9.92 -5.32 8.58
CA GLY A 86 9.81 -6.62 9.24
C GLY A 86 10.82 -6.77 10.37
N SER A 87 10.46 -7.51 11.42
CA SER A 87 11.33 -7.88 12.52
C SER A 87 11.10 -9.34 12.91
N GLY A 88 12.11 -9.98 13.53
CA GLY A 88 12.03 -11.40 13.86
C GLY A 88 11.73 -12.26 12.62
N PRO A 89 10.73 -13.14 12.66
CA PRO A 89 10.40 -14.01 11.53
C PRO A 89 10.11 -13.27 10.21
N TYR A 90 9.46 -12.11 10.25
CA TYR A 90 9.17 -11.33 9.04
C TYR A 90 10.39 -10.61 8.45
N GLN A 91 11.49 -10.49 9.19
CA GLN A 91 12.75 -10.04 8.64
C GLN A 91 13.47 -11.15 7.84
N GLU A 92 13.22 -12.41 8.19
CA GLU A 92 13.83 -13.60 7.56
C GLU A 92 12.97 -14.15 6.42
N LEU A 93 11.65 -14.21 6.62
CA LEU A 93 10.71 -14.76 5.63
C LEU A 93 10.22 -13.73 4.62
N GLY A 94 10.23 -12.44 4.98
CA GLY A 94 9.62 -11.38 4.21
C GLY A 94 8.10 -11.29 4.37
N MET A 95 7.54 -10.34 3.68
CA MET A 95 6.11 -10.07 3.51
C MET A 95 5.89 -9.81 2.02
N THR A 96 4.76 -10.23 1.46
CA THR A 96 4.48 -10.06 0.03
C THR A 96 3.39 -9.02 -0.21
N GLU A 97 2.53 -8.78 0.77
CA GLU A 97 1.38 -7.90 0.67
C GLU A 97 1.36 -6.88 1.82
N LEU A 98 0.94 -5.66 1.53
CA LEU A 98 0.66 -4.63 2.52
C LEU A 98 -0.65 -3.93 2.13
N PHE A 99 -1.65 -4.05 2.99
CA PHE A 99 -2.84 -3.21 2.95
C PHE A 99 -2.91 -2.39 4.23
N PHE A 100 -3.19 -1.12 4.11
CA PHE A 100 -3.59 -0.29 5.24
C PHE A 100 -4.51 0.84 4.80
N GLU A 101 -5.31 1.24 5.72
CA GLU A 101 -6.25 2.34 5.67
C GLU A 101 -5.78 3.41 6.66
N GLY A 102 -5.80 4.66 6.24
CA GLY A 102 -5.55 5.80 7.11
C GLY A 102 -6.71 6.01 8.09
N ALA A 103 -6.56 6.94 9.02
CA ALA A 103 -7.72 7.45 9.75
C ALA A 103 -8.64 8.17 8.75
N GLU A 104 -9.93 7.99 8.90
CA GLU A 104 -10.98 8.58 8.07
C GLU A 104 -11.74 9.64 8.87
N PRO A 105 -11.17 10.84 9.04
CA PRO A 105 -11.85 11.88 9.78
C PRO A 105 -13.09 12.37 9.04
N SER A 106 -14.14 12.69 9.80
CA SER A 106 -15.30 13.40 9.24
C SER A 106 -14.85 14.76 8.68
N LEU A 107 -15.37 15.13 7.52
CA LEU A 107 -15.11 16.42 6.89
C LEU A 107 -15.68 17.60 7.70
N ASP A 108 -16.53 17.33 8.70
CA ASP A 108 -16.98 18.31 9.69
C ASP A 108 -15.89 18.60 10.75
N GLU A 109 -14.96 17.65 10.98
CA GLU A 109 -13.86 17.78 11.95
C GLU A 109 -12.56 18.24 11.26
N VAL A 110 -12.24 17.64 10.12
CA VAL A 110 -11.07 17.99 9.30
C VAL A 110 -11.55 18.47 7.93
N PRO A 111 -11.41 19.76 7.61
CA PRO A 111 -11.85 20.30 6.33
C PRO A 111 -11.22 19.56 5.13
N LEU A 112 -12.00 19.30 4.09
CA LEU A 112 -11.55 18.65 2.87
C LEU A 112 -10.22 19.22 2.34
N GLN A 113 -10.07 20.54 2.29
CA GLN A 113 -8.87 21.19 1.76
C GLN A 113 -7.61 20.89 2.57
N ASP A 114 -7.75 20.63 3.86
CA ASP A 114 -6.63 20.26 4.72
C ASP A 114 -6.19 18.83 4.44
N LEU A 115 -7.13 17.89 4.23
CA LEU A 115 -6.82 16.50 3.84
C LEU A 115 -6.15 16.45 2.45
N LEU A 116 -6.71 17.17 1.46
CA LEU A 116 -6.12 17.24 0.13
C LEU A 116 -4.70 17.86 0.14
N ALA A 117 -4.45 18.83 1.04
CA ALA A 117 -3.11 19.41 1.19
C ALA A 117 -2.11 18.45 1.87
N MET A 118 -2.56 17.56 2.76
CA MET A 118 -1.70 16.53 3.37
C MET A 118 -1.26 15.48 2.35
N PHE A 119 -2.14 15.17 1.39
CA PHE A 119 -1.91 14.18 0.35
C PHE A 119 -2.05 14.83 -1.03
N PRO A 120 -1.01 15.56 -1.51
CA PRO A 120 -1.06 16.26 -2.79
C PRO A 120 -1.15 15.28 -3.95
N GLU A 121 -1.78 15.71 -5.05
CA GLU A 121 -1.81 14.96 -6.30
C GLU A 121 -0.41 14.78 -6.91
N GLY A 122 -0.23 13.70 -7.64
CA GLY A 122 0.99 13.40 -8.38
C GLY A 122 1.47 11.98 -8.21
N GLU A 123 2.71 11.73 -8.61
CA GLU A 123 3.35 10.43 -8.53
C GLU A 123 3.85 10.16 -7.11
N TYR A 124 3.44 9.01 -6.57
CA TYR A 124 3.92 8.48 -5.31
C TYR A 124 4.86 7.31 -5.60
N ASP A 125 6.06 7.37 -5.02
CA ASP A 125 7.09 6.34 -5.16
C ASP A 125 6.98 5.32 -4.02
N PHE A 126 7.04 4.05 -4.38
CA PHE A 126 7.12 2.93 -3.45
C PHE A 126 8.49 2.28 -3.59
N GLU A 127 9.29 2.32 -2.53
CA GLU A 127 10.64 1.81 -2.52
C GLU A 127 10.83 0.78 -1.42
N GLY A 128 11.59 -0.27 -1.70
CA GLY A 128 11.80 -1.32 -0.72
C GLY A 128 13.06 -2.14 -0.90
N ARG A 129 13.13 -3.20 -0.09
CA ARG A 129 14.17 -4.21 -0.15
C ARG A 129 13.56 -5.59 0.07
N THR A 130 13.87 -6.53 -0.82
CA THR A 130 13.57 -7.96 -0.63
C THR A 130 14.39 -8.53 0.52
N VAL A 131 14.08 -9.74 0.98
CA VAL A 131 14.90 -10.45 1.97
C VAL A 131 16.29 -10.72 1.44
N ASP A 132 16.46 -10.93 0.15
CA ASP A 132 17.74 -11.16 -0.54
C ASP A 132 18.53 -9.86 -0.80
N GLY A 133 17.93 -8.69 -0.53
CA GLY A 133 18.58 -7.38 -0.62
C GLY A 133 18.44 -6.68 -1.95
N GLU A 134 17.62 -7.20 -2.86
CA GLU A 134 17.24 -6.55 -4.10
C GLU A 134 16.44 -5.26 -3.85
N VAL A 135 16.47 -4.34 -4.78
CA VAL A 135 15.69 -3.10 -4.70
C VAL A 135 14.26 -3.39 -5.19
N ILE A 136 13.27 -3.01 -4.40
CA ILE A 136 11.87 -2.98 -4.84
C ILE A 136 11.54 -1.56 -5.24
N GLU A 137 10.88 -1.40 -6.39
CA GLU A 137 10.40 -0.11 -6.90
C GLU A 137 8.99 -0.28 -7.45
N GLY A 138 8.17 0.75 -7.28
CA GLY A 138 6.85 0.90 -7.86
C GLY A 138 6.42 2.35 -7.77
N ASP A 139 5.45 2.74 -8.57
CA ASP A 139 4.85 4.07 -8.56
C ASP A 139 3.35 3.98 -8.76
N ALA A 140 2.64 5.00 -8.32
CA ALA A 140 1.22 5.20 -8.59
C ALA A 140 0.91 6.69 -8.70
N ILE A 141 0.03 7.04 -9.64
CA ILE A 141 -0.52 8.38 -9.73
C ILE A 141 -1.71 8.51 -8.77
N PHE A 142 -1.59 9.42 -7.83
CA PHE A 142 -2.65 9.77 -6.90
C PHE A 142 -3.34 11.04 -7.36
N SER A 143 -4.66 11.03 -7.46
CA SER A 143 -5.46 12.16 -7.92
C SER A 143 -6.55 12.51 -6.91
N HIS A 144 -7.14 13.70 -7.05
CA HIS A 144 -8.29 14.14 -6.29
C HIS A 144 -9.62 13.96 -7.05
N ALA A 145 -9.61 13.14 -8.11
CA ALA A 145 -10.82 12.74 -8.85
C ALA A 145 -11.64 11.73 -8.02
N ILE A 146 -12.35 12.23 -7.02
CA ILE A 146 -13.19 11.43 -6.11
C ILE A 146 -14.61 11.43 -6.67
N PRO A 147 -15.19 10.27 -7.03
CA PRO A 147 -16.55 10.19 -7.54
C PRO A 147 -17.57 10.54 -6.46
N ASP A 148 -18.75 11.03 -6.83
CA ASP A 148 -19.90 11.18 -5.90
C ASP A 148 -20.42 9.80 -5.48
N GLY A 149 -21.16 9.76 -4.37
CA GLY A 149 -21.87 8.56 -3.96
C GLY A 149 -23.08 8.27 -4.86
N PRO A 150 -23.30 7.01 -5.29
CA PRO A 150 -24.53 6.67 -6.03
C PRO A 150 -25.75 6.76 -5.12
N ASP A 151 -26.92 7.13 -5.67
CA ASP A 151 -28.19 6.88 -4.99
C ASP A 151 -28.45 5.38 -4.97
N VAL A 152 -28.66 4.79 -3.80
CA VAL A 152 -28.77 3.34 -3.63
C VAL A 152 -30.16 2.92 -3.15
N SER A 153 -30.58 1.73 -3.54
CA SER A 153 -31.84 1.13 -3.05
C SER A 153 -31.75 -0.38 -2.98
N ALA A 154 -32.48 -0.97 -2.03
CA ALA A 154 -32.65 -2.42 -1.90
C ALA A 154 -34.13 -2.79 -2.05
N THR A 155 -34.42 -3.84 -2.82
CA THR A 155 -35.75 -4.38 -3.00
C THR A 155 -35.76 -5.85 -2.59
N VAL A 156 -36.50 -6.16 -1.53
CA VAL A 156 -36.78 -7.54 -1.12
C VAL A 156 -37.99 -8.05 -1.87
N VAL A 157 -37.79 -8.78 -2.95
CA VAL A 157 -38.88 -9.27 -3.84
C VAL A 157 -39.59 -10.47 -3.21
N SER A 158 -38.82 -11.32 -2.48
CA SER A 158 -39.35 -12.44 -1.69
C SER A 158 -38.34 -12.72 -0.56
N PRO A 159 -38.65 -13.61 0.41
CA PRO A 159 -37.77 -13.87 1.56
C PRO A 159 -36.33 -14.19 1.22
N ASP A 160 -36.07 -14.74 0.03
CA ASP A 160 -34.74 -15.15 -0.41
C ASP A 160 -34.30 -14.44 -1.70
N LEU A 161 -35.00 -13.37 -2.13
CA LEU A 161 -34.68 -12.63 -3.33
C LEU A 161 -34.48 -11.14 -3.01
N LEU A 162 -33.24 -10.72 -2.98
CA LEU A 162 -32.79 -9.36 -2.74
C LEU A 162 -32.13 -8.79 -4.00
N GLU A 163 -32.59 -7.63 -4.44
CA GLU A 163 -31.95 -6.84 -5.49
C GLU A 163 -31.44 -5.53 -4.91
N ILE A 164 -30.17 -5.23 -5.14
CA ILE A 164 -29.53 -3.95 -4.85
C ILE A 164 -29.39 -3.20 -6.17
N SER A 165 -29.80 -1.94 -6.22
CA SER A 165 -29.71 -1.09 -7.41
C SER A 165 -29.22 0.31 -7.05
N TRP A 166 -28.62 0.99 -8.04
CA TRP A 166 -28.00 2.30 -7.82
C TRP A 166 -28.06 3.18 -9.07
N SER A 167 -27.82 4.49 -8.87
CA SER A 167 -27.72 5.47 -9.97
C SER A 167 -26.31 5.48 -10.56
N PRO A 168 -26.14 5.83 -11.86
CA PRO A 168 -24.83 6.10 -12.41
C PRO A 168 -24.22 7.36 -11.78
N VAL A 169 -22.88 7.36 -11.62
CA VAL A 169 -22.10 8.49 -11.09
C VAL A 169 -21.24 9.07 -12.20
N VAL A 170 -21.30 10.40 -12.39
CA VAL A 170 -20.62 11.11 -13.50
C VAL A 170 -19.95 12.42 -13.07
N ALA A 171 -19.95 12.73 -11.78
CA ALA A 171 -19.44 13.98 -11.23
C ALA A 171 -18.85 13.74 -9.83
N PRO A 172 -17.97 14.63 -9.34
CA PRO A 172 -17.53 14.61 -7.94
C PRO A 172 -18.65 15.09 -7.00
N PRO A 173 -18.53 14.84 -5.69
CA PRO A 173 -19.46 15.37 -4.69
C PRO A 173 -19.46 16.91 -4.67
N PRO A 174 -20.54 17.55 -4.28
CA PRO A 174 -20.59 19.01 -4.13
C PRO A 174 -19.51 19.53 -3.16
N GLY A 175 -18.70 20.49 -3.61
CA GLY A 175 -17.62 21.06 -2.81
C GLY A 175 -16.25 20.40 -2.97
N PHE A 176 -16.20 19.24 -3.62
CA PHE A 176 -14.95 18.59 -4.00
C PHE A 176 -14.32 19.24 -5.25
N PRO A 177 -13.02 18.97 -5.55
CA PRO A 177 -12.40 19.43 -6.79
C PRO A 177 -13.22 19.03 -8.01
N ALA A 178 -13.31 19.95 -8.99
CA ALA A 178 -14.08 19.71 -10.23
C ALA A 178 -13.28 18.87 -11.23
N GLU A 179 -12.89 17.67 -10.82
CA GLU A 179 -12.15 16.72 -11.65
C GLU A 179 -13.09 15.93 -12.58
N LEU A 180 -12.50 15.40 -13.66
CA LEU A 180 -13.23 14.52 -14.57
C LEU A 180 -13.39 13.14 -13.92
N ILE A 181 -14.64 12.79 -13.63
CA ILE A 181 -14.98 11.49 -13.06
C ILE A 181 -15.30 10.50 -14.17
N GLN A 182 -14.64 9.34 -14.12
CA GLN A 182 -14.87 8.21 -15.00
C GLN A 182 -15.03 6.93 -14.18
N VAL A 183 -16.23 6.68 -13.68
CA VAL A 183 -16.51 5.42 -12.98
C VAL A 183 -16.36 4.26 -13.96
N VAL A 184 -15.56 3.28 -13.56
CA VAL A 184 -15.25 2.07 -14.35
C VAL A 184 -15.92 0.83 -13.78
N GLU A 185 -16.16 0.80 -12.47
CA GLU A 185 -16.74 -0.34 -11.76
C GLU A 185 -17.62 0.14 -10.61
N PHE A 186 -18.55 -0.74 -10.22
CA PHE A 186 -19.25 -0.65 -8.94
C PHE A 186 -18.97 -1.90 -8.12
N GLN A 187 -18.79 -1.75 -6.82
CA GLN A 187 -18.71 -2.87 -5.89
C GLN A 187 -19.93 -2.85 -4.98
N VAL A 188 -20.57 -4.00 -4.81
CA VAL A 188 -21.71 -4.19 -3.90
C VAL A 188 -21.27 -5.11 -2.78
N ILE A 189 -21.50 -4.67 -1.55
CA ILE A 189 -21.21 -5.43 -0.33
C ILE A 189 -22.53 -5.59 0.45
N VAL A 190 -22.85 -6.83 0.82
CA VAL A 190 -23.97 -7.15 1.72
C VAL A 190 -23.42 -8.13 2.75
N GLU A 191 -23.16 -7.66 3.96
CA GLU A 191 -22.49 -8.45 4.99
C GLU A 191 -21.16 -9.06 4.44
N SER A 192 -21.08 -10.37 4.34
CA SER A 192 -19.91 -11.08 3.76
C SER A 192 -20.02 -11.38 2.25
N PHE A 193 -21.14 -11.04 1.61
CA PHE A 193 -21.25 -11.12 0.15
C PHE A 193 -20.62 -9.88 -0.47
N GLN A 194 -19.79 -10.09 -1.48
CA GLN A 194 -19.16 -9.00 -2.22
C GLN A 194 -19.08 -9.33 -3.70
N VAL A 195 -19.37 -8.36 -4.55
CA VAL A 195 -19.21 -8.49 -5.99
C VAL A 195 -18.83 -7.15 -6.63
N THR A 196 -17.90 -7.18 -7.57
CA THR A 196 -17.55 -6.02 -8.40
C THR A 196 -18.09 -6.25 -9.81
N VAL A 197 -18.72 -5.22 -10.38
CA VAL A 197 -19.35 -5.25 -11.70
C VAL A 197 -18.93 -4.03 -12.52
N PRO A 198 -18.90 -4.13 -13.87
CA PRO A 198 -18.61 -2.97 -14.72
C PRO A 198 -19.60 -1.81 -14.52
N ALA A 199 -19.15 -0.57 -14.77
CA ALA A 199 -19.96 0.65 -14.60
C ALA A 199 -21.29 0.66 -15.40
N SER A 200 -21.44 -0.18 -16.42
CA SER A 200 -22.67 -0.33 -17.18
C SER A 200 -23.77 -1.13 -16.46
N VAL A 201 -23.42 -1.82 -15.37
CA VAL A 201 -24.34 -2.59 -14.53
C VAL A 201 -24.81 -1.69 -13.39
N LEU A 202 -26.12 -1.56 -13.20
CA LEU A 202 -26.72 -0.69 -12.20
C LEU A 202 -27.63 -1.43 -11.23
N SER A 203 -27.61 -2.76 -11.24
CA SER A 203 -28.23 -3.59 -10.21
C SER A 203 -27.56 -4.96 -10.11
N VAL A 204 -27.67 -5.56 -8.94
CA VAL A 204 -27.19 -6.93 -8.66
C VAL A 204 -28.28 -7.67 -7.88
N THR A 205 -28.64 -8.85 -8.35
CA THR A 205 -29.41 -9.79 -7.54
C THR A 205 -28.45 -10.57 -6.65
N VAL A 206 -28.62 -10.42 -5.34
CA VAL A 206 -27.80 -11.15 -4.35
C VAL A 206 -28.19 -12.63 -4.43
N PRO A 207 -27.24 -13.57 -4.44
CA PRO A 207 -27.54 -15.00 -4.55
C PRO A 207 -28.56 -15.46 -3.51
N PRO A 208 -29.69 -16.08 -3.90
CA PRO A 208 -30.71 -16.55 -2.95
C PRO A 208 -30.17 -17.45 -1.85
N GLN A 209 -29.15 -18.25 -2.17
CA GLN A 209 -28.47 -19.12 -1.22
C GLN A 209 -27.80 -18.33 -0.09
N PHE A 210 -27.23 -17.15 -0.42
CA PHE A 210 -26.65 -16.27 0.58
C PHE A 210 -27.74 -15.56 1.37
N VAL A 211 -28.76 -14.98 0.70
CA VAL A 211 -29.88 -14.29 1.36
C VAL A 211 -30.58 -15.23 2.35
N ALA A 212 -30.73 -16.53 2.02
CA ALA A 212 -31.31 -17.52 2.91
C ALA A 212 -30.53 -17.70 4.23
N THR A 213 -29.24 -17.39 4.28
CA THR A 213 -28.42 -17.48 5.50
C THR A 213 -28.55 -16.27 6.44
N LEU A 214 -29.05 -15.14 5.94
CA LEU A 214 -29.24 -13.95 6.76
C LEU A 214 -30.34 -14.18 7.81
N ALA A 215 -30.16 -13.66 9.01
CA ALA A 215 -31.19 -13.70 10.04
C ALA A 215 -32.37 -12.79 9.69
N PRO A 216 -33.59 -13.00 10.20
CA PRO A 216 -34.64 -12.01 10.10
C PRO A 216 -34.24 -10.70 10.83
N GLY A 217 -34.43 -9.55 10.20
CA GLY A 217 -34.12 -8.24 10.76
C GLY A 217 -33.55 -7.26 9.75
N GLU A 218 -33.03 -6.16 10.26
CA GLU A 218 -32.37 -5.13 9.46
C GLU A 218 -30.92 -5.55 9.14
N HIS A 219 -30.54 -5.34 7.88
CA HIS A 219 -29.19 -5.60 7.35
C HIS A 219 -28.69 -4.38 6.61
N GLN A 220 -27.38 -4.17 6.63
CA GLN A 220 -26.72 -3.10 5.90
C GLN A 220 -26.19 -3.62 4.56
N PHE A 221 -26.08 -2.71 3.61
CA PHE A 221 -25.36 -2.94 2.37
C PHE A 221 -24.64 -1.66 1.95
N GLU A 222 -23.63 -1.80 1.12
CA GLU A 222 -22.82 -0.72 0.57
C GLU A 222 -22.74 -0.86 -0.94
N VAL A 223 -22.70 0.29 -1.61
CA VAL A 223 -22.36 0.37 -3.03
C VAL A 223 -21.24 1.37 -3.19
N LEU A 224 -20.12 0.90 -3.75
CA LEU A 224 -18.95 1.72 -4.02
C LEU A 224 -18.92 2.08 -5.51
N ALA A 225 -18.81 3.37 -5.83
CA ALA A 225 -18.46 3.85 -7.16
C ALA A 225 -16.93 3.94 -7.26
N ILE A 226 -16.31 3.23 -8.20
CA ILE A 226 -14.85 3.15 -8.38
C ILE A 226 -14.48 3.87 -9.66
N ASP A 227 -13.70 4.95 -9.52
CA ASP A 227 -13.20 5.76 -10.63
C ASP A 227 -11.98 5.13 -11.31
N ALA A 228 -11.70 5.52 -12.53
CA ALA A 228 -10.52 5.08 -13.28
C ALA A 228 -9.19 5.43 -12.59
N SER A 229 -9.16 6.46 -11.73
CA SER A 229 -8.01 6.81 -10.89
C SER A 229 -7.78 5.82 -9.74
N GLY A 230 -8.75 4.94 -9.45
CA GLY A 230 -8.77 4.05 -8.30
C GLY A 230 -9.48 4.63 -7.08
N ASN A 231 -9.76 5.94 -7.05
CA ASN A 231 -10.54 6.55 -5.98
C ASN A 231 -11.95 5.97 -5.96
N GLN A 232 -12.52 5.86 -4.76
CA GLN A 232 -13.83 5.25 -4.60
C GLN A 232 -14.69 5.99 -3.59
N THR A 233 -16.01 5.85 -3.76
CA THR A 233 -16.97 6.43 -2.84
C THR A 233 -18.02 5.42 -2.45
N ILE A 234 -18.18 5.23 -1.14
CA ILE A 234 -19.16 4.36 -0.51
C ILE A 234 -20.46 5.13 -0.32
N THR A 235 -21.58 4.49 -0.63
CA THR A 235 -22.90 4.86 -0.13
C THR A 235 -23.54 3.67 0.58
N GLU A 236 -23.96 3.89 1.81
CA GLU A 236 -24.61 2.88 2.65
C GLU A 236 -26.12 2.88 2.47
N GLY A 237 -26.73 1.71 2.63
CA GLY A 237 -28.17 1.53 2.67
C GLY A 237 -28.56 0.39 3.58
N SER A 238 -29.86 0.23 3.85
CA SER A 238 -30.36 -0.88 4.65
C SER A 238 -31.57 -1.54 4.01
N PHE A 239 -31.85 -2.77 4.42
CA PHE A 239 -33.07 -3.51 4.08
C PHE A 239 -33.50 -4.38 5.25
N VAL A 240 -34.75 -4.80 5.23
CA VAL A 240 -35.31 -5.72 6.24
C VAL A 240 -35.62 -7.06 5.58
N LYS A 241 -35.02 -8.14 6.12
CA LYS A 241 -35.32 -9.52 5.73
C LYS A 241 -36.47 -10.11 6.56
#